data_1130b1b7183062a604c8ae2677798bb4
#
_entry.id   1130b1b7183062a604c8ae2677798bb4
#
_cell.length_a   1.000
_cell.length_b   1.000
_cell.length_c   1.000
_cell.angle_alpha   90.00
_cell.angle_beta   90.00
_cell.angle_gamma   90.00
#
_symmetry.space_group_name_H-M   'P 1'
#
loop_
_entity.id
_entity.type
_entity.pdbx_description
1 polymer ?
#
loop_
_entity_poly.entity_id
_entity_poly.type
_entity_poly.pdbx_seq_one_letter_code
_entity_poly.pdbx_strand_id
1 'polypeptide(L)'
;EYCKQDVVTEMAVKNHLHHELPISEQMLWIIDQHINSGGVRVDVDLIQGALSIDEEITTELTDRARAITGLDNPNSIPQLKQWVEDQTGTPVDSLNKADLQQIIDTCGDPAVASVLKIRQELGKTSVAKYRTMNTAVCTDGRVRGLLQFYGANRTGRWAGRLVQVQNLPRNYLETLDIARDL
;
A
#
# COMPACT_ATOMS: atom_id res chain seq x y z
N GLU A 1 -1.38 -11.99 -36.62
CA GLU A 1 -0.51 -13.20 -36.60
C GLU A 1 -0.02 -13.49 -35.18
N TYR A 2 0.46 -12.51 -34.41
CA TYR A 2 1.01 -12.70 -33.06
C TYR A 2 0.02 -13.41 -32.11
N CYS A 3 -1.18 -12.88 -31.93
CA CYS A 3 -2.22 -13.50 -31.06
C CYS A 3 -2.60 -14.92 -31.49
N LYS A 4 -2.57 -15.21 -32.81
CA LYS A 4 -2.83 -16.55 -33.32
C LYS A 4 -1.72 -17.54 -32.88
N GLN A 5 -0.48 -17.10 -32.95
CA GLN A 5 0.67 -17.89 -32.52
C GLN A 5 0.62 -18.17 -31.00
N ASP A 6 0.23 -17.20 -30.19
CA ASP A 6 0.08 -17.38 -28.75
C ASP A 6 -0.97 -18.46 -28.44
N VAL A 7 -2.14 -18.39 -29.08
CA VAL A 7 -3.21 -19.40 -28.90
C VAL A 7 -2.74 -20.80 -29.34
N VAL A 8 -2.05 -20.91 -30.48
CA VAL A 8 -1.50 -22.20 -30.97
C VAL A 8 -0.49 -22.76 -29.98
N THR A 9 0.38 -21.93 -29.45
CA THR A 9 1.39 -22.32 -28.46
C THR A 9 0.73 -22.78 -27.16
N GLU A 10 -0.26 -22.04 -26.67
CA GLU A 10 -1.02 -22.39 -25.45
C GLU A 10 -1.75 -23.73 -25.61
N MET A 11 -2.39 -23.95 -26.76
CA MET A 11 -3.05 -25.23 -27.07
C MET A 11 -2.03 -26.38 -27.13
N ALA A 12 -0.85 -26.17 -27.72
CA ALA A 12 0.19 -27.19 -27.77
C ALA A 12 0.72 -27.53 -26.37
N VAL A 13 0.93 -26.54 -25.50
CA VAL A 13 1.33 -26.73 -24.11
C VAL A 13 0.25 -27.51 -23.36
N LYS A 14 -1.03 -27.10 -23.47
CA LYS A 14 -2.15 -27.80 -22.86
C LYS A 14 -2.20 -29.28 -23.26
N ASN A 15 -2.06 -29.56 -24.56
CA ASN A 15 -2.08 -30.91 -25.08
C ASN A 15 -0.87 -31.74 -24.63
N HIS A 16 0.28 -31.10 -24.43
CA HIS A 16 1.49 -31.78 -23.95
C HIS A 16 1.43 -32.13 -22.46
N LEU A 17 0.83 -31.27 -21.66
CA LEU A 17 0.74 -31.48 -20.20
C LEU A 17 -0.18 -32.63 -19.80
N HIS A 18 -1.18 -32.94 -20.59
CA HIS A 18 -2.11 -34.10 -20.46
C HIS A 18 -2.61 -34.44 -19.04
N HIS A 19 -2.60 -33.48 -18.13
CA HIS A 19 -3.06 -33.69 -16.76
C HIS A 19 -4.42 -33.05 -16.55
N GLU A 20 -5.42 -33.88 -16.25
CA GLU A 20 -6.67 -33.35 -15.72
C GLU A 20 -6.43 -32.88 -14.29
N LEU A 21 -6.86 -31.65 -14.00
CA LEU A 21 -6.85 -31.16 -12.62
C LEU A 21 -7.81 -32.00 -11.77
N PRO A 22 -7.44 -32.38 -10.55
CA PRO A 22 -8.36 -33.04 -9.62
C PRO A 22 -9.66 -32.23 -9.49
N ILE A 23 -10.78 -32.94 -9.35
CA ILE A 23 -12.10 -32.29 -9.21
C ILE A 23 -12.10 -31.29 -8.03
N SER A 24 -11.42 -31.63 -6.94
CA SER A 24 -11.24 -30.71 -5.80
C SER A 24 -10.61 -29.39 -6.18
N GLU A 25 -9.57 -29.40 -7.00
CA GLU A 25 -8.89 -28.18 -7.46
C GLU A 25 -9.77 -27.36 -8.43
N GLN A 26 -10.49 -28.05 -9.30
CA GLN A 26 -11.46 -27.39 -10.18
C GLN A 26 -12.58 -26.70 -9.38
N MET A 27 -13.08 -27.34 -8.32
CA MET A 27 -14.08 -26.77 -7.42
C MET A 27 -13.54 -25.54 -6.68
N LEU A 28 -12.31 -25.61 -6.17
CA LEU A 28 -11.67 -24.48 -5.52
C LEU A 28 -11.45 -23.31 -6.48
N TRP A 29 -11.08 -23.58 -7.72
CA TRP A 29 -10.96 -22.54 -8.74
C TRP A 29 -12.32 -21.89 -9.07
N ILE A 30 -13.39 -22.68 -9.17
CA ILE A 30 -14.75 -22.15 -9.37
C ILE A 30 -15.16 -21.24 -8.20
N ILE A 31 -14.86 -21.65 -6.97
CA ILE A 31 -15.10 -20.83 -5.77
C ILE A 31 -14.32 -19.52 -5.86
N ASP A 32 -13.04 -19.57 -6.24
CA ASP A 32 -12.21 -18.37 -6.44
C ASP A 32 -12.86 -17.41 -7.46
N GLN A 33 -13.28 -17.91 -8.61
CA GLN A 33 -13.96 -17.11 -9.64
C GLN A 33 -15.26 -16.49 -9.10
N HIS A 34 -16.01 -17.24 -8.30
CA HIS A 34 -17.25 -16.75 -7.71
C HIS A 34 -17.00 -15.63 -6.68
N ILE A 35 -16.02 -15.81 -5.81
CA ILE A 35 -15.60 -14.77 -4.84
C ILE A 35 -15.10 -13.52 -5.57
N ASN A 36 -14.24 -13.69 -6.57
CA ASN A 36 -13.67 -12.57 -7.31
C ASN A 36 -14.70 -11.80 -8.14
N SER A 37 -15.66 -12.49 -8.74
CA SER A 37 -16.76 -11.86 -9.51
C SER A 37 -17.77 -11.19 -8.60
N GLY A 38 -18.07 -11.78 -7.43
CA GLY A 38 -18.94 -11.20 -6.42
C GLY A 38 -18.34 -9.94 -5.79
N GLY A 39 -17.04 -9.97 -5.55
CA GLY A 39 -16.28 -8.88 -4.95
C GLY A 39 -16.67 -8.59 -3.50
N VAL A 40 -15.95 -7.65 -2.90
CA VAL A 40 -16.18 -7.18 -1.52
C VAL A 40 -16.70 -5.75 -1.56
N ARG A 41 -17.79 -5.50 -0.85
CA ARG A 41 -18.33 -4.14 -0.70
C ARG A 41 -17.37 -3.31 0.16
N VAL A 42 -17.14 -2.08 -0.27
CA VAL A 42 -16.34 -1.09 0.47
C VAL A 42 -17.21 0.11 0.81
N ASP A 43 -16.87 0.76 1.90
CA ASP A 43 -17.50 2.02 2.30
C ASP A 43 -16.81 3.16 1.54
N VAL A 44 -17.48 3.67 0.51
CA VAL A 44 -16.95 4.70 -0.38
C VAL A 44 -16.82 6.03 0.35
N ASP A 45 -17.76 6.36 1.24
CA ASP A 45 -17.75 7.63 1.99
C ASP A 45 -16.57 7.64 2.97
N LEU A 46 -16.34 6.53 3.67
CA LEU A 46 -15.16 6.37 4.53
C LEU A 46 -13.86 6.48 3.73
N ILE A 47 -13.79 5.88 2.55
CA ILE A 47 -12.62 5.97 1.67
C ILE A 47 -12.35 7.42 1.28
N GLN A 48 -13.36 8.15 0.83
CA GLN A 48 -13.23 9.55 0.44
C GLN A 48 -12.82 10.43 1.61
N GLY A 49 -13.45 10.25 2.78
CA GLY A 49 -13.08 10.96 4.01
C GLY A 49 -11.61 10.73 4.40
N ALA A 50 -11.17 9.47 4.37
CA ALA A 50 -9.78 9.13 4.68
C ALA A 50 -8.78 9.76 3.70
N LEU A 51 -9.11 9.81 2.41
CA LEU A 51 -8.26 10.42 1.39
C LEU A 51 -8.21 11.94 1.52
N SER A 52 -9.34 12.59 1.83
CA SER A 52 -9.41 14.04 2.06
C SER A 52 -8.55 14.47 3.25
N ILE A 53 -8.66 13.74 4.37
CA ILE A 53 -7.84 14.00 5.57
C ILE A 53 -6.35 13.78 5.27
N ASP A 54 -6.00 12.72 4.55
CA ASP A 54 -4.61 12.43 4.16
C ASP A 54 -4.02 13.55 3.30
N GLU A 55 -4.78 14.08 2.36
CA GLU A 55 -4.36 15.19 1.49
C GLU A 55 -4.16 16.48 2.28
N GLU A 56 -5.08 16.81 3.19
CA GLU A 56 -4.99 17.99 4.05
C GLU A 56 -3.76 17.92 4.96
N ILE A 57 -3.59 16.81 5.68
CA ILE A 57 -2.44 16.61 6.58
C ILE A 57 -1.12 16.59 5.79
N THR A 58 -1.09 15.93 4.64
CA THR A 58 0.10 15.89 3.78
C THR A 58 0.51 17.28 3.33
N THR A 59 -0.46 18.11 2.96
CA THR A 59 -0.22 19.50 2.55
C THR A 59 0.33 20.32 3.72
N GLU A 60 -0.33 20.29 4.87
CA GLU A 60 0.09 20.99 6.07
C GLU A 60 1.51 20.62 6.50
N LEU A 61 1.79 19.31 6.59
CA LEU A 61 3.11 18.82 6.98
C LEU A 61 4.20 19.17 5.97
N THR A 62 3.88 19.13 4.69
CA THR A 62 4.83 19.51 3.62
C THR A 62 5.15 21.00 3.68
N ASP A 63 4.15 21.85 3.87
CA ASP A 63 4.35 23.30 3.98
C ASP A 63 5.12 23.66 5.24
N ARG A 64 4.84 22.98 6.35
CA ARG A 64 5.63 23.13 7.58
C ARG A 64 7.09 22.72 7.39
N ALA A 65 7.35 21.61 6.69
CA ALA A 65 8.71 21.18 6.37
C ALA A 65 9.42 22.18 5.46
N ARG A 66 8.72 22.75 4.46
CA ARG A 66 9.25 23.84 3.60
C ARG A 66 9.62 25.07 4.39
N ALA A 67 8.76 25.49 5.31
CA ALA A 67 9.02 26.67 6.14
C ALA A 67 10.26 26.51 7.02
N ILE A 68 10.56 25.31 7.50
CA ILE A 68 11.73 25.02 8.33
C ILE A 68 12.99 24.87 7.49
N THR A 69 12.90 24.15 6.38
CA THR A 69 14.09 23.75 5.58
C THR A 69 14.46 24.75 4.49
N GLY A 70 13.50 25.54 4.00
CA GLY A 70 13.68 26.38 2.81
C GLY A 70 13.77 25.59 1.50
N LEU A 71 13.55 24.27 1.53
CA LEU A 71 13.61 23.41 0.34
C LEU A 71 12.32 23.51 -0.49
N ASP A 72 12.45 23.54 -1.81
CA ASP A 72 11.30 23.49 -2.72
C ASP A 72 10.53 22.17 -2.57
N ASN A 73 11.26 21.07 -2.40
CA ASN A 73 10.68 19.75 -2.20
C ASN A 73 11.30 19.01 -1.00
N PRO A 74 10.78 19.22 0.22
CA PRO A 74 11.28 18.54 1.42
C PRO A 74 11.05 17.03 1.42
N ASN A 75 10.23 16.51 0.48
CA ASN A 75 10.04 15.08 0.30
C ASN A 75 11.13 14.42 -0.57
N SER A 76 11.97 15.21 -1.24
CA SER A 76 13.11 14.71 -1.99
C SER A 76 14.19 14.17 -1.04
N ILE A 77 14.43 12.86 -1.06
CA ILE A 77 15.45 12.24 -0.20
C ILE A 77 16.83 12.88 -0.40
N PRO A 78 17.33 13.12 -1.63
CA PRO A 78 18.62 13.77 -1.82
C PRO A 78 18.70 15.18 -1.23
N GLN A 79 17.65 16.02 -1.42
CA GLN A 79 17.63 17.38 -0.90
C GLN A 79 17.55 17.41 0.63
N LEU A 80 16.68 16.56 1.19
CA LEU A 80 16.53 16.47 2.64
C LEU A 80 17.80 15.94 3.31
N LYS A 81 18.45 14.94 2.71
CA LYS A 81 19.73 14.40 3.19
C LYS A 81 20.79 15.49 3.24
N GLN A 82 20.99 16.23 2.15
CA GLN A 82 21.95 17.33 2.09
C GLN A 82 21.63 18.39 3.16
N TRP A 83 20.37 18.78 3.31
CA TRP A 83 19.95 19.73 4.31
C TRP A 83 20.29 19.25 5.74
N VAL A 84 20.05 17.98 6.08
CA VAL A 84 20.39 17.42 7.39
C VAL A 84 21.90 17.42 7.61
N GLU A 85 22.70 17.05 6.62
CA GLU A 85 24.17 17.10 6.66
C GLU A 85 24.67 18.52 6.91
N ASP A 86 24.10 19.50 6.22
CA ASP A 86 24.47 20.93 6.36
C ASP A 86 24.13 21.47 7.77
N GLN A 87 23.01 21.03 8.38
CA GLN A 87 22.62 21.46 9.73
C GLN A 87 23.41 20.75 10.84
N THR A 88 23.71 19.48 10.68
CA THR A 88 24.35 18.68 11.74
C THR A 88 25.86 18.59 11.62
N GLY A 89 26.43 18.96 10.47
CA GLY A 89 27.85 18.77 10.17
C GLY A 89 28.27 17.29 10.10
N THR A 90 27.33 16.35 10.09
CA THR A 90 27.60 14.92 10.13
C THR A 90 27.08 14.28 8.84
N PRO A 91 27.88 13.45 8.14
CA PRO A 91 27.42 12.71 6.97
C PRO A 91 26.25 11.79 7.33
N VAL A 92 25.26 11.72 6.43
CA VAL A 92 24.08 10.87 6.57
C VAL A 92 24.09 9.83 5.45
N ASP A 93 24.25 8.56 5.76
CA ASP A 93 24.30 7.51 4.74
C ASP A 93 22.93 7.25 4.13
N SER A 94 21.89 7.21 4.96
CA SER A 94 20.53 6.88 4.55
C SER A 94 19.50 7.58 5.43
N LEU A 95 18.30 7.79 4.88
CA LEU A 95 17.11 8.25 5.58
C LEU A 95 16.04 7.14 5.64
N ASN A 96 16.45 5.88 5.82
CA ASN A 96 15.54 4.79 6.09
C ASN A 96 14.93 4.92 7.51
N LYS A 97 13.92 4.11 7.83
CA LYS A 97 13.18 4.25 9.09
C LYS A 97 14.06 4.12 10.35
N ALA A 98 15.07 3.26 10.32
CA ALA A 98 15.97 3.03 11.45
C ALA A 98 16.95 4.19 11.62
N ASP A 99 17.58 4.64 10.54
CA ASP A 99 18.52 5.73 10.53
C ASP A 99 17.85 7.06 10.90
N LEU A 100 16.62 7.31 10.39
CA LEU A 100 15.81 8.47 10.77
C LEU A 100 15.60 8.54 12.28
N GLN A 101 15.23 7.43 12.93
CA GLN A 101 15.00 7.41 14.37
C GLN A 101 16.29 7.67 15.12
N GLN A 102 17.41 7.08 14.71
CA GLN A 102 18.71 7.31 15.31
C GLN A 102 19.12 8.79 15.23
N ILE A 103 18.94 9.41 14.05
CA ILE A 103 19.28 10.84 13.88
C ILE A 103 18.38 11.70 14.79
N ILE A 104 17.07 11.44 14.86
CA ILE A 104 16.15 12.17 15.72
C ILE A 104 16.59 12.10 17.19
N ASP A 105 17.04 10.92 17.64
CA ASP A 105 17.41 10.68 19.04
C ASP A 105 18.78 11.27 19.40
N THR A 106 19.65 11.45 18.41
CA THR A 106 21.05 11.90 18.63
C THR A 106 21.33 13.32 18.18
N CYS A 107 20.56 13.86 17.23
CA CYS A 107 20.75 15.24 16.81
C CYS A 107 20.29 16.21 17.91
N GLY A 108 21.16 17.09 18.35
CA GLY A 108 20.83 18.13 19.32
C GLY A 108 20.00 19.30 18.75
N ASP A 109 19.68 19.27 17.45
CA ASP A 109 18.96 20.34 16.75
C ASP A 109 17.46 20.07 16.70
N PRO A 110 16.62 20.91 17.36
CA PRO A 110 15.16 20.74 17.34
C PRO A 110 14.53 20.90 15.96
N ALA A 111 15.12 21.69 15.05
CA ALA A 111 14.61 21.89 13.71
C ALA A 111 14.80 20.61 12.88
N VAL A 112 15.99 20.01 12.93
CA VAL A 112 16.28 18.73 12.28
C VAL A 112 15.36 17.64 12.81
N ALA A 113 15.23 17.51 14.13
CA ALA A 113 14.33 16.52 14.74
C ALA A 113 12.87 16.71 14.30
N SER A 114 12.39 17.96 14.22
CA SER A 114 11.03 18.27 13.76
C SER A 114 10.81 17.87 12.31
N VAL A 115 11.72 18.21 11.41
CA VAL A 115 11.61 17.86 9.98
C VAL A 115 11.67 16.37 9.76
N LEU A 116 12.54 15.65 10.47
CA LEU A 116 12.63 14.18 10.35
C LEU A 116 11.39 13.47 10.91
N LYS A 117 10.76 14.02 11.97
CA LYS A 117 9.44 13.52 12.44
C LYS A 117 8.35 13.73 11.39
N ILE A 118 8.31 14.91 10.75
CA ILE A 118 7.40 15.17 9.63
C ILE A 118 7.64 14.12 8.51
N ARG A 119 8.89 13.85 8.18
CA ARG A 119 9.24 12.85 7.18
C ARG A 119 8.77 11.44 7.56
N GLN A 120 8.83 11.06 8.84
CA GLN A 120 8.28 9.80 9.33
C GLN A 120 6.76 9.73 9.17
N GLU A 121 6.05 10.81 9.49
CA GLU A 121 4.59 10.88 9.32
C GLU A 121 4.19 10.75 7.85
N LEU A 122 4.82 11.55 6.96
CA LEU A 122 4.59 11.50 5.51
C LEU A 122 4.97 10.14 4.88
N GLY A 123 5.86 9.39 5.51
CA GLY A 123 6.26 8.05 5.07
C GLY A 123 5.29 6.93 5.45
N LYS A 124 4.23 7.23 6.21
CA LYS A 124 3.23 6.22 6.58
C LYS A 124 2.39 5.79 5.37
N THR A 125 2.27 4.49 5.18
CA THR A 125 1.56 3.89 4.03
C THR A 125 0.15 3.39 4.36
N SER A 126 -0.36 3.71 5.56
CA SER A 126 -1.68 3.23 6.01
C SER A 126 -2.83 3.62 5.07
N VAL A 127 -2.76 4.81 4.48
CA VAL A 127 -3.77 5.34 3.55
C VAL A 127 -3.63 4.76 2.13
N ALA A 128 -2.51 4.16 1.77
CA ALA A 128 -2.30 3.60 0.43
C ALA A 128 -3.37 2.57 0.02
N LYS A 129 -3.92 1.83 0.98
CA LYS A 129 -4.99 0.87 0.71
C LYS A 129 -6.31 1.55 0.35
N TYR A 130 -6.64 2.68 0.95
CA TYR A 130 -7.81 3.47 0.58
C TYR A 130 -7.70 4.03 -0.84
N ARG A 131 -6.51 4.47 -1.25
CA ARG A 131 -6.25 4.88 -2.65
C ARG A 131 -6.48 3.72 -3.62
N THR A 132 -5.98 2.53 -3.28
CA THR A 132 -6.21 1.32 -4.08
C THR A 132 -7.70 0.95 -4.13
N MET A 133 -8.42 1.03 -3.01
CA MET A 133 -9.88 0.80 -2.97
C MET A 133 -10.61 1.80 -3.86
N ASN A 134 -10.27 3.09 -3.75
CA ASN A 134 -10.89 4.15 -4.54
C ASN A 134 -10.71 3.97 -6.05
N THR A 135 -9.53 3.50 -6.47
CA THR A 135 -9.23 3.26 -7.88
C THR A 135 -9.91 1.98 -8.41
N ALA A 136 -10.09 0.98 -7.54
CA ALA A 136 -10.57 -0.34 -7.94
C ALA A 136 -12.08 -0.55 -7.70
N VAL A 137 -12.76 0.37 -7.00
CA VAL A 137 -14.19 0.24 -6.72
C VAL A 137 -15.01 0.37 -8.00
N CYS A 138 -15.92 -0.58 -8.19
CA CYS A 138 -16.88 -0.58 -9.29
C CYS A 138 -18.10 0.29 -8.96
N THR A 139 -18.94 0.55 -9.96
CA THR A 139 -20.14 1.38 -9.83
C THR A 139 -21.16 0.88 -8.79
N ASP A 140 -21.09 -0.41 -8.44
CA ASP A 140 -21.94 -1.03 -7.41
C ASP A 140 -21.32 -0.99 -6.00
N GLY A 141 -20.23 -0.25 -5.79
CA GLY A 141 -19.54 -0.13 -4.51
C GLY A 141 -18.72 -1.34 -4.11
N ARG A 142 -18.38 -2.22 -5.06
CA ARG A 142 -17.59 -3.43 -4.78
C ARG A 142 -16.23 -3.39 -5.46
N VAL A 143 -15.22 -3.93 -4.79
CA VAL A 143 -13.89 -4.20 -5.35
C VAL A 143 -13.82 -5.69 -5.73
N ARG A 144 -13.40 -5.97 -6.95
CA ARG A 144 -13.33 -7.32 -7.52
C ARG A 144 -11.90 -7.75 -7.79
N GLY A 145 -11.68 -9.06 -8.01
CA GLY A 145 -10.36 -9.59 -8.31
C GLY A 145 -9.38 -9.51 -7.13
N LEU A 146 -9.87 -9.67 -5.89
CA LEU A 146 -9.08 -9.52 -4.66
C LEU A 146 -8.22 -10.74 -4.33
N LEU A 147 -8.49 -11.88 -4.94
CA LEU A 147 -7.80 -13.13 -4.70
C LEU A 147 -7.18 -13.67 -5.98
N GLN A 148 -6.08 -14.37 -5.83
CA GLN A 148 -5.47 -15.19 -6.88
C GLN A 148 -5.42 -16.62 -6.40
N PHE A 149 -6.15 -17.50 -7.10
CA PHE A 149 -6.04 -18.93 -6.90
C PHE A 149 -4.61 -19.40 -7.10
N TYR A 150 -4.13 -20.25 -6.20
CA TYR A 150 -2.76 -20.78 -6.22
C TYR A 150 -1.65 -19.71 -6.28
N GLY A 151 -1.92 -18.49 -5.84
CA GLY A 151 -1.01 -17.34 -5.96
C GLY A 151 0.30 -17.49 -5.19
N ALA A 152 0.33 -18.33 -4.15
CA ALA A 152 1.54 -18.72 -3.44
C ALA A 152 2.02 -20.09 -3.96
N ASN A 153 2.74 -20.09 -5.07
CA ASN A 153 3.11 -21.27 -5.86
C ASN A 153 3.72 -22.43 -5.06
N ARG A 154 4.51 -22.14 -4.02
CA ARG A 154 5.16 -23.18 -3.19
C ARG A 154 4.20 -23.90 -2.26
N THR A 155 3.10 -23.28 -1.86
CA THR A 155 2.19 -23.79 -0.83
C THR A 155 0.77 -24.02 -1.33
N GLY A 156 0.44 -23.61 -2.55
CA GLY A 156 -0.89 -23.70 -3.11
C GLY A 156 -1.94 -22.78 -2.45
N ARG A 157 -1.52 -21.85 -1.61
CA ARG A 157 -2.43 -20.92 -0.94
C ARG A 157 -2.88 -19.81 -1.87
N TRP A 158 -4.08 -19.28 -1.61
CA TRP A 158 -4.51 -18.04 -2.24
C TRP A 158 -3.59 -16.88 -1.89
N ALA A 159 -3.28 -16.05 -2.86
CA ALA A 159 -2.62 -14.76 -2.64
C ALA A 159 -3.63 -13.62 -2.74
N GLY A 160 -3.48 -12.62 -1.86
CA GLY A 160 -4.27 -11.40 -1.96
C GLY A 160 -3.78 -10.51 -3.11
N ARG A 161 -4.71 -9.88 -3.79
CA ARG A 161 -4.48 -8.90 -4.84
C ARG A 161 -5.04 -7.54 -4.44
N LEU A 162 -4.62 -6.49 -5.11
CA LEU A 162 -5.09 -5.12 -4.90
C LEU A 162 -4.99 -4.71 -3.43
N VAL A 163 -6.10 -4.67 -2.72
CA VAL A 163 -6.18 -4.22 -1.33
C VAL A 163 -5.50 -5.17 -0.34
N GLN A 164 -5.40 -6.47 -0.69
CA GLN A 164 -4.90 -7.51 0.20
C GLN A 164 -5.62 -7.48 1.57
N VAL A 165 -6.91 -7.74 1.55
CA VAL A 165 -7.80 -7.63 2.72
C VAL A 165 -7.30 -8.40 3.95
N GLN A 166 -6.59 -9.53 3.75
CA GLN A 166 -5.98 -10.32 4.83
C GLN A 166 -4.85 -9.57 5.57
N ASN A 167 -4.31 -8.50 4.98
CA ASN A 167 -3.24 -7.69 5.54
C ASN A 167 -3.73 -6.32 6.04
N LEU A 168 -5.04 -6.15 6.24
CA LEU A 168 -5.57 -4.96 6.89
C LEU A 168 -5.10 -4.92 8.35
N PRO A 169 -4.76 -3.73 8.88
CA PRO A 169 -4.35 -3.62 10.27
C PRO A 169 -5.46 -4.10 11.20
N ARG A 170 -5.06 -4.75 12.29
CA ARG A 170 -6.00 -5.08 13.37
C ARG A 170 -6.40 -3.80 14.09
N ASN A 171 -7.64 -3.77 14.54
CA ASN A 171 -8.09 -2.70 15.39
C ASN A 171 -7.65 -2.98 16.83
N TYR A 172 -7.03 -1.97 17.46
CA TYR A 172 -6.56 -2.01 18.84
C TYR A 172 -7.31 -1.00 19.73
N LEU A 173 -8.40 -0.40 19.21
CA LEU A 173 -9.23 0.51 20.01
C LEU A 173 -10.06 -0.30 21.02
N GLU A 174 -9.85 -0.05 22.31
CA GLU A 174 -10.61 -0.69 23.39
C GLU A 174 -12.11 -0.28 23.39
N THR A 175 -12.39 0.90 22.80
CA THR A 175 -13.72 1.52 22.75
C THR A 175 -14.24 1.61 21.31
N LEU A 176 -14.11 0.52 20.54
CA LEU A 176 -14.49 0.50 19.13
C LEU A 176 -15.97 0.85 18.91
N ASP A 177 -16.85 0.43 19.81
CA ASP A 177 -18.28 0.68 19.67
C ASP A 177 -18.57 2.18 19.79
N ILE A 178 -17.91 2.89 20.72
CA ILE A 178 -18.01 4.35 20.84
C ILE A 178 -17.49 5.04 19.57
N ALA A 179 -16.40 4.54 18.98
CA ALA A 179 -15.83 5.12 17.77
C ALA A 179 -16.67 4.87 16.51
N ARG A 180 -17.62 3.93 16.56
CA ARG A 180 -18.57 3.68 15.47
C ARG A 180 -19.83 4.53 15.56
N ASP A 181 -20.12 5.03 16.74
CA ASP A 181 -21.33 5.84 17.03
C ASP A 181 -21.06 7.35 16.87
N LEU A 182 -19.81 7.74 16.60
CA LEU A 182 -19.40 9.11 16.29
C LEU A 182 -19.48 9.39 14.78
#